data_14a41535c011eb8757ca998c93a6570e
#
_entry.id   14a41535c011eb8757ca998c93a6570e
#
_cell.length_a   1.000
_cell.length_b   1.000
_cell.length_c   1.000
_cell.angle_alpha   90.00
_cell.angle_beta   90.00
_cell.angle_gamma   90.00
#
_symmetry.space_group_name_H-M   'P 1'
#
loop_
_entity.id
_entity.type
_entity.pdbx_description
1 polymer ?
#
loop_
_entity_poly.entity_id
_entity_poly.type
_entity_poly.pdbx_seq_one_letter_code
_entity_poly.pdbx_strand_id
1 'polypeptide(L)'
;TGGPGTGKTELIKGLEFKGFNCEHEIVRKITEEAQKNGVDQFFLKDPIEFSKRLMLLRLNQYNKIQNTKYTFFDRGVHEIIAYLNFLNIDFENKFFEQTKEIVYDYVFILPPWKEIYKNDNARYESYEESVKIYEEICDIYKLLNINIINLEKTTVEKRIATILKSIN
;
A
#
# COMPACT_ATOMS: atom_id res chain seq x y z
N THR A 1 -0.95 -5.41 -0.23
CA THR A 1 0.21 -4.55 -0.33
C THR A 1 1.18 -4.97 -1.44
N GLY A 2 2.31 -4.26 -1.63
CA GLY A 2 3.37 -4.53 -2.61
C GLY A 2 3.85 -3.26 -3.32
N GLY A 3 5.01 -3.33 -3.98
CA GLY A 3 5.60 -2.22 -4.73
C GLY A 3 4.70 -1.65 -5.84
N PRO A 4 5.10 -0.55 -6.48
CA PRO A 4 4.41 -0.03 -7.66
C PRO A 4 4.33 -1.07 -8.78
N GLY A 5 3.29 -1.03 -9.61
CA GLY A 5 3.18 -1.87 -10.81
C GLY A 5 2.91 -3.35 -10.62
N THR A 6 2.57 -3.82 -9.40
CA THR A 6 2.37 -5.25 -9.08
C THR A 6 0.95 -5.77 -9.33
N GLY A 7 0.01 -4.93 -9.77
CA GLY A 7 -1.37 -5.30 -10.07
C GLY A 7 -2.35 -5.21 -8.90
N LYS A 8 -2.03 -4.45 -7.84
CA LYS A 8 -2.91 -4.25 -6.66
C LYS A 8 -4.28 -3.70 -7.04
N THR A 9 -4.32 -2.65 -7.83
CA THR A 9 -5.57 -1.99 -8.23
C THR A 9 -6.54 -2.95 -8.93
N GLU A 10 -6.05 -3.80 -9.82
CA GLU A 10 -6.90 -4.78 -10.50
C GLU A 10 -7.37 -5.88 -9.54
N LEU A 11 -6.54 -6.24 -8.57
CA LEU A 11 -6.92 -7.18 -7.51
C LEU A 11 -8.04 -6.62 -6.63
N ILE A 12 -7.92 -5.36 -6.19
CA ILE A 12 -8.94 -4.67 -5.39
C ILE A 12 -10.26 -4.57 -6.16
N LYS A 13 -10.23 -4.14 -7.44
CA LYS A 13 -11.43 -4.12 -8.29
C LYS A 13 -12.09 -5.50 -8.42
N GLY A 14 -11.28 -6.55 -8.55
CA GLY A 14 -11.78 -7.93 -8.61
C GLY A 14 -12.44 -8.40 -7.32
N LEU A 15 -11.93 -8.00 -6.16
CA LEU A 15 -12.55 -8.25 -4.85
C LEU A 15 -13.86 -7.46 -4.69
N GLU A 16 -13.87 -6.19 -5.09
CA GLU A 16 -15.04 -5.33 -5.06
C GLU A 16 -16.16 -5.87 -5.97
N PHE A 17 -15.82 -6.32 -7.18
CA PHE A 17 -16.75 -6.98 -8.10
C PHE A 17 -17.39 -8.25 -7.49
N LYS A 18 -16.70 -8.93 -6.59
CA LYS A 18 -17.23 -10.07 -5.82
C LYS A 18 -18.07 -9.67 -4.59
N GLY A 19 -18.28 -8.38 -4.38
CA GLY A 19 -19.12 -7.84 -3.31
C GLY A 19 -18.39 -7.63 -1.97
N PHE A 20 -17.06 -7.66 -1.95
CA PHE A 20 -16.30 -7.32 -0.75
C PHE A 20 -16.17 -5.81 -0.58
N ASN A 21 -16.16 -5.36 0.68
CA ASN A 21 -15.85 -3.98 0.99
C ASN A 21 -14.37 -3.70 0.75
N CYS A 22 -14.06 -2.63 0.00
CA CYS A 22 -12.70 -2.28 -0.37
C CYS A 22 -12.42 -0.79 -0.13
N GLU A 23 -11.32 -0.50 0.54
CA GLU A 23 -10.78 0.84 0.71
C GLU A 23 -9.65 1.07 -0.31
N HIS A 24 -9.87 2.04 -1.20
CA HIS A 24 -8.96 2.31 -2.32
C HIS A 24 -7.74 3.14 -1.93
N GLU A 25 -6.70 3.10 -2.78
CA GLU A 25 -5.48 3.87 -2.58
C GLU A 25 -5.74 5.38 -2.53
N ILE A 26 -5.13 6.05 -1.54
CA ILE A 26 -5.32 7.48 -1.26
C ILE A 26 -4.24 8.35 -1.91
N VAL A 27 -3.06 7.79 -2.17
CA VAL A 27 -1.90 8.55 -2.66
C VAL A 27 -2.24 9.40 -3.88
N ARG A 28 -2.98 8.82 -4.84
CA ARG A 28 -3.38 9.53 -6.05
C ARG A 28 -4.21 10.77 -5.74
N LYS A 29 -5.15 10.66 -4.81
CA LYS A 29 -5.99 11.78 -4.37
C LYS A 29 -5.16 12.91 -3.75
N ILE A 30 -4.22 12.59 -2.87
CA ILE A 30 -3.31 13.59 -2.25
C ILE A 30 -2.47 14.29 -3.31
N THR A 31 -1.95 13.52 -4.27
CA THR A 31 -1.12 14.04 -5.36
C THR A 31 -1.91 14.99 -6.26
N GLU A 32 -3.12 14.61 -6.67
CA GLU A 32 -3.99 15.45 -7.50
C GLU A 32 -4.41 16.75 -6.78
N GLU A 33 -4.70 16.69 -5.48
CA GLU A 33 -5.01 17.86 -4.66
C GLU A 33 -3.80 18.81 -4.56
N ALA A 34 -2.59 18.26 -4.35
CA ALA A 34 -1.36 19.06 -4.31
C ALA A 34 -1.08 19.72 -5.67
N GLN A 35 -1.22 19.00 -6.77
CA GLN A 35 -1.04 19.53 -8.12
C GLN A 35 -2.00 20.68 -8.43
N LYS A 36 -3.28 20.58 -8.03
CA LYS A 36 -4.25 21.68 -8.15
C LYS A 36 -3.83 22.94 -7.41
N ASN A 37 -3.05 22.77 -6.34
CA ASN A 37 -2.46 23.86 -5.55
C ASN A 37 -1.06 24.28 -6.02
N GLY A 38 -0.61 23.84 -7.21
CA GLY A 38 0.69 24.19 -7.80
C GLY A 38 1.88 23.44 -7.19
N VAL A 39 1.64 22.36 -6.43
CA VAL A 39 2.71 21.53 -5.87
C VAL A 39 2.83 20.25 -6.70
N ASP A 40 3.76 20.26 -7.65
CA ASP A 40 4.15 19.05 -8.36
C ASP A 40 5.03 18.17 -7.47
N GLN A 41 4.85 16.83 -7.59
CA GLN A 41 5.66 15.85 -6.87
C GLN A 41 5.74 16.10 -5.35
N PHE A 42 4.59 16.30 -4.72
CA PHE A 42 4.49 16.62 -3.29
C PHE A 42 5.28 15.64 -2.41
N PHE A 43 5.22 14.35 -2.72
CA PHE A 43 5.97 13.31 -2.03
C PHE A 43 7.51 13.52 -2.05
N LEU A 44 8.06 14.06 -3.15
CA LEU A 44 9.50 14.35 -3.25
C LEU A 44 9.87 15.71 -2.64
N LYS A 45 8.96 16.68 -2.68
CA LYS A 45 9.22 18.03 -2.13
C LYS A 45 9.18 18.08 -0.61
N ASP A 46 8.20 17.41 -0.03
CA ASP A 46 8.01 17.36 1.42
C ASP A 46 7.50 15.98 1.83
N PRO A 47 8.40 14.98 1.87
CA PRO A 47 8.03 13.59 2.17
C PRO A 47 7.45 13.42 3.56
N ILE A 48 7.86 14.23 4.54
CA ILE A 48 7.34 14.16 5.92
C ILE A 48 5.90 14.67 5.98
N GLU A 49 5.60 15.84 5.40
CA GLU A 49 4.23 16.37 5.39
C GLU A 49 3.30 15.50 4.56
N PHE A 50 3.77 15.01 3.40
CA PHE A 50 3.03 14.04 2.60
C PHE A 50 2.68 12.78 3.42
N SER A 51 3.67 12.23 4.13
CA SER A 51 3.50 11.01 4.94
C SER A 51 2.56 11.23 6.12
N LYS A 52 2.59 12.41 6.76
CA LYS A 52 1.62 12.78 7.82
C LYS A 52 0.19 12.82 7.28
N ARG A 53 -0.04 13.44 6.14
CA ARG A 53 -1.37 13.47 5.50
C ARG A 53 -1.85 12.08 5.11
N LEU A 54 -0.95 11.28 4.52
CA LEU A 54 -1.27 9.90 4.13
C LEU A 54 -1.60 9.05 5.35
N MET A 55 -0.84 9.18 6.45
CA MET A 55 -1.12 8.50 7.72
C MET A 55 -2.51 8.83 8.24
N LEU A 56 -2.84 10.13 8.35
CA LEU A 56 -4.15 10.57 8.81
C LEU A 56 -5.30 9.98 7.97
N LEU A 57 -5.16 9.99 6.64
CA LEU A 57 -6.19 9.49 5.76
C LEU A 57 -6.33 7.96 5.83
N ARG A 58 -5.24 7.21 5.95
CA ARG A 58 -5.27 5.75 6.12
C ARG A 58 -5.84 5.36 7.48
N LEU A 59 -5.51 6.09 8.55
CA LEU A 59 -6.14 5.90 9.86
C LEU A 59 -7.64 6.18 9.80
N ASN A 60 -8.07 7.20 9.06
CA ASN A 60 -9.49 7.47 8.86
C ASN A 60 -10.19 6.35 8.08
N GLN A 61 -9.56 5.74 7.07
CA GLN A 61 -10.09 4.55 6.40
C GLN A 61 -10.21 3.38 7.39
N TYR A 62 -9.14 3.10 8.14
CA TYR A 62 -9.11 2.02 9.13
C TYR A 62 -10.21 2.18 10.18
N ASN A 63 -10.41 3.38 10.71
CA ASN A 63 -11.41 3.67 11.74
C ASN A 63 -12.85 3.67 11.22
N LYS A 64 -13.06 3.75 9.90
CA LYS A 64 -14.39 3.70 9.27
C LYS A 64 -14.87 2.29 8.93
N ILE A 65 -14.12 1.26 9.35
CA ILE A 65 -14.49 -0.13 9.07
C ILE A 65 -15.95 -0.35 9.50
N GLN A 66 -16.78 -0.70 8.52
CA GLN A 66 -18.17 -1.03 8.75
C GLN A 66 -18.30 -2.45 9.29
N ASN A 67 -19.48 -2.81 9.78
CA ASN A 67 -19.80 -4.13 10.33
C ASN A 67 -19.91 -5.19 9.20
N THR A 68 -18.85 -5.34 8.41
CA THR A 68 -18.70 -6.32 7.33
C THR A 68 -17.74 -7.42 7.78
N LYS A 69 -17.96 -8.64 7.28
CA LYS A 69 -17.09 -9.78 7.64
C LYS A 69 -15.63 -9.51 7.29
N TYR A 70 -15.37 -8.89 6.13
CA TYR A 70 -14.04 -8.51 5.65
C TYR A 70 -14.07 -7.14 4.98
N THR A 71 -13.03 -6.35 5.22
CA THR A 71 -12.71 -5.11 4.48
C THR A 71 -11.28 -5.23 3.95
N PHE A 72 -11.10 -5.02 2.66
CA PHE A 72 -9.79 -5.04 2.02
C PHE A 72 -9.28 -3.61 1.83
N PHE A 73 -8.00 -3.41 2.13
CA PHE A 73 -7.32 -2.11 1.98
C PHE A 73 -6.29 -2.19 0.86
N ASP A 74 -6.34 -1.25 -0.09
CA ASP A 74 -5.25 -1.04 -1.04
C ASP A 74 -4.15 -0.25 -0.34
N ARG A 75 -3.20 -0.96 0.23
CA ARG A 75 -2.10 -0.53 1.10
C ARG A 75 -2.51 -0.28 2.55
N GLY A 76 -1.54 -0.44 3.45
CA GLY A 76 -1.66 -0.20 4.88
C GLY A 76 -0.82 0.99 5.37
N VAL A 77 -0.98 1.34 6.65
CA VAL A 77 -0.22 2.44 7.28
C VAL A 77 1.27 2.14 7.36
N HIS A 78 1.65 0.86 7.53
CA HIS A 78 3.04 0.43 7.70
C HIS A 78 3.93 0.76 6.48
N GLU A 79 3.35 0.77 5.28
CA GLU A 79 4.08 1.08 4.05
C GLU A 79 4.59 2.54 4.01
N ILE A 80 4.03 3.44 4.80
CA ILE A 80 4.50 4.82 4.89
C ILE A 80 5.94 4.84 5.40
N ILE A 81 6.24 4.00 6.40
CA ILE A 81 7.59 3.83 6.94
C ILE A 81 8.53 3.24 5.89
N ALA A 82 8.08 2.21 5.16
CA ALA A 82 8.87 1.60 4.09
C ALA A 82 9.26 2.62 2.99
N TYR A 83 8.35 3.51 2.62
CA TYR A 83 8.65 4.55 1.64
C TYR A 83 9.61 5.62 2.18
N LEU A 84 9.51 6.03 3.46
CA LEU A 84 10.46 6.94 4.09
C LEU A 84 11.86 6.32 4.16
N ASN A 85 11.97 5.05 4.53
CA ASN A 85 13.23 4.30 4.53
C ASN A 85 13.82 4.22 3.11
N PHE A 86 13.01 3.84 2.11
CA PHE A 86 13.46 3.79 0.72
C PHE A 86 14.05 5.12 0.24
N LEU A 87 13.50 6.24 0.68
CA LEU A 87 14.00 7.58 0.38
C LEU A 87 15.17 8.02 1.27
N ASN A 88 15.57 7.22 2.27
CA ASN A 88 16.54 7.59 3.30
C ASN A 88 16.16 8.89 4.03
N ILE A 89 14.86 9.05 4.35
CA ILE A 89 14.35 10.20 5.09
C ILE A 89 14.24 9.86 6.56
N ASP A 90 14.93 10.64 7.40
CA ASP A 90 14.80 10.54 8.85
C ASP A 90 13.43 11.04 9.31
N PHE A 91 12.81 10.32 10.25
CA PHE A 91 11.52 10.66 10.83
C PHE A 91 11.51 10.41 12.34
N GLU A 92 10.62 11.09 13.05
CA GLU A 92 10.47 10.93 14.50
C GLU A 92 9.98 9.51 14.84
N ASN A 93 10.54 8.91 15.89
CA ASN A 93 10.14 7.58 16.34
C ASN A 93 8.63 7.48 16.64
N LYS A 94 8.01 8.55 17.11
CA LYS A 94 6.56 8.63 17.32
C LYS A 94 5.75 8.25 16.10
N PHE A 95 6.25 8.55 14.90
CA PHE A 95 5.59 8.21 13.64
C PHE A 95 5.55 6.69 13.42
N PHE A 96 6.65 6.02 13.74
CA PHE A 96 6.72 4.56 13.70
C PHE A 96 5.84 3.91 14.78
N GLU A 97 5.86 4.45 16.01
CA GLU A 97 5.03 3.91 17.10
C GLU A 97 3.53 3.94 16.77
N GLN A 98 3.05 4.97 16.08
CA GLN A 98 1.66 5.06 15.64
C GLN A 98 1.25 3.91 14.70
N THR A 99 2.19 3.37 13.91
CA THR A 99 1.88 2.25 13.02
C THR A 99 1.70 0.93 13.76
N LYS A 100 2.35 0.76 14.92
CA LYS A 100 2.27 -0.47 15.73
C LYS A 100 0.90 -0.74 16.33
N GLU A 101 0.10 0.32 16.51
CA GLU A 101 -1.25 0.21 17.07
C GLU A 101 -2.26 -0.31 16.05
N ILE A 102 -1.90 -0.35 14.77
CA ILE A 102 -2.77 -0.75 13.67
C ILE A 102 -2.52 -2.21 13.31
N VAL A 103 -3.54 -3.02 13.46
CA VAL A 103 -3.49 -4.45 13.21
C VAL A 103 -4.37 -4.81 12.00
N TYR A 104 -3.77 -5.48 11.04
CA TYR A 104 -4.48 -6.15 9.95
C TYR A 104 -4.46 -7.65 10.19
N ASP A 105 -5.62 -8.32 10.12
CA ASP A 105 -5.73 -9.77 10.36
C ASP A 105 -4.91 -10.58 9.35
N TYR A 106 -4.85 -10.10 8.11
CA TYR A 106 -4.09 -10.70 7.01
C TYR A 106 -3.38 -9.62 6.20
N VAL A 107 -2.14 -9.88 5.83
CA VAL A 107 -1.37 -9.03 4.91
C VAL A 107 -0.96 -9.85 3.70
N PHE A 108 -1.57 -9.55 2.55
CA PHE A 108 -1.23 -10.16 1.26
C PHE A 108 -0.27 -9.25 0.51
N ILE A 109 0.89 -9.78 0.10
CA ILE A 109 1.88 -9.02 -0.64
C ILE A 109 2.02 -9.52 -2.08
N LEU A 110 2.03 -8.58 -3.02
CA LEU A 110 2.23 -8.85 -4.44
C LEU A 110 3.69 -8.58 -4.79
N PRO A 111 4.46 -9.62 -5.18
CA PRO A 111 5.87 -9.44 -5.53
C PRO A 111 6.03 -8.64 -6.83
N PRO A 112 7.18 -7.97 -7.03
CA PRO A 112 7.51 -7.29 -8.28
C PRO A 112 7.38 -8.24 -9.46
N TRP A 113 6.70 -7.80 -10.53
CA TRP A 113 6.41 -8.62 -11.69
C TRP A 113 6.72 -7.85 -12.98
N LYS A 114 7.87 -8.12 -13.57
CA LYS A 114 8.43 -7.35 -14.69
C LYS A 114 7.53 -7.37 -15.93
N GLU A 115 6.89 -8.49 -16.20
CA GLU A 115 6.07 -8.70 -17.39
C GLU A 115 4.80 -7.83 -17.42
N ILE A 116 4.27 -7.44 -16.24
CA ILE A 116 3.10 -6.56 -16.15
C ILE A 116 3.46 -5.13 -15.75
N TYR A 117 4.73 -4.90 -15.39
CA TYR A 117 5.18 -3.57 -14.99
C TYR A 117 5.06 -2.60 -16.17
N LYS A 118 4.32 -1.52 -15.97
CA LYS A 118 4.20 -0.43 -16.95
C LYS A 118 4.55 0.87 -16.23
N ASN A 119 5.48 1.61 -16.82
CA ASN A 119 5.71 2.99 -16.43
C ASN A 119 4.63 3.86 -17.07
N ASP A 120 3.91 4.62 -16.29
CA ASP A 120 2.90 5.58 -16.76
C ASP A 120 3.16 6.95 -16.11
N ASN A 121 2.53 8.01 -16.62
CA ASN A 121 2.72 9.37 -16.12
C ASN A 121 2.35 9.58 -14.64
N ALA A 122 1.74 8.60 -14.00
CA ALA A 122 1.38 8.60 -12.58
C ALA A 122 2.34 7.76 -11.72
N ARG A 123 3.35 7.15 -12.33
CA ARG A 123 4.37 6.34 -11.67
C ARG A 123 5.75 6.87 -12.01
N TYR A 124 6.42 7.38 -10.99
CA TYR A 124 7.77 7.94 -11.12
C TYR A 124 8.86 6.87 -10.92
N GLU A 125 8.54 5.80 -10.18
CA GLU A 125 9.49 4.75 -9.83
C GLU A 125 9.78 3.84 -11.02
N SER A 126 11.03 3.47 -11.19
CA SER A 126 11.48 2.42 -12.10
C SER A 126 11.12 1.03 -11.58
N TYR A 127 11.27 -0.01 -12.42
CA TYR A 127 11.08 -1.39 -11.96
C TYR A 127 12.07 -1.76 -10.85
N GLU A 128 13.31 -1.33 -10.95
CA GLU A 128 14.37 -1.55 -9.95
C GLU A 128 14.03 -0.88 -8.61
N GLU A 129 13.48 0.33 -8.65
CA GLU A 129 12.96 1.01 -7.45
C GLU A 129 11.74 0.30 -6.87
N SER A 130 10.84 -0.21 -7.72
CA SER A 130 9.70 -1.04 -7.28
C SER A 130 10.15 -2.29 -6.51
N VAL A 131 11.28 -2.91 -6.91
CA VAL A 131 11.88 -4.04 -6.19
C VAL A 131 12.38 -3.60 -4.82
N LYS A 132 13.13 -2.50 -4.73
CA LYS A 132 13.63 -1.97 -3.45
C LYS A 132 12.49 -1.59 -2.50
N ILE A 133 11.46 -0.93 -3.01
CA ILE A 133 10.27 -0.58 -2.21
C ILE A 133 9.58 -1.86 -1.70
N TYR A 134 9.49 -2.90 -2.50
CA TYR A 134 8.94 -4.18 -2.05
C TYR A 134 9.77 -4.79 -0.91
N GLU A 135 11.10 -4.73 -0.99
CA GLU A 135 12.02 -5.21 0.05
C GLU A 135 11.81 -4.43 1.35
N GLU A 136 11.76 -3.09 1.29
CA GLU A 136 11.47 -2.24 2.46
C GLU A 136 10.11 -2.55 3.09
N ILE A 137 9.08 -2.80 2.27
CA ILE A 137 7.76 -3.21 2.78
C ILE A 137 7.88 -4.54 3.53
N CYS A 138 8.56 -5.54 2.98
CA CYS A 138 8.78 -6.83 3.64
C CYS A 138 9.52 -6.67 4.96
N ASP A 139 10.55 -5.83 4.99
CA ASP A 139 11.37 -5.60 6.19
C ASP A 139 10.57 -4.91 7.31
N ILE A 140 9.71 -3.94 6.99
CA ILE A 140 8.82 -3.32 7.98
C ILE A 140 7.85 -4.33 8.58
N TYR A 141 7.18 -5.15 7.76
CA TYR A 141 6.26 -6.15 8.28
C TYR A 141 7.00 -7.22 9.12
N LYS A 142 8.21 -7.61 8.73
CA LYS A 142 9.07 -8.50 9.50
C LYS A 142 9.50 -7.89 10.84
N LEU A 143 9.90 -6.61 10.84
CA LEU A 143 10.27 -5.86 12.06
C LEU A 143 9.10 -5.80 13.06
N LEU A 144 7.88 -5.69 12.57
CA LEU A 144 6.66 -5.67 13.37
C LEU A 144 6.14 -7.07 13.73
N ASN A 145 6.83 -8.14 13.34
CA ASN A 145 6.40 -9.53 13.49
C ASN A 145 5.02 -9.82 12.88
N ILE A 146 4.66 -9.12 11.80
CA ILE A 146 3.43 -9.33 11.06
C ILE A 146 3.69 -10.34 9.94
N ASN A 147 2.93 -11.44 9.94
CA ASN A 147 3.01 -12.43 8.87
C ASN A 147 2.46 -11.89 7.56
N ILE A 148 3.26 -12.01 6.49
CA ILE A 148 2.85 -11.67 5.14
C ILE A 148 2.62 -12.93 4.31
N ILE A 149 1.53 -12.93 3.53
CA ILE A 149 1.19 -14.01 2.61
C ILE A 149 1.55 -13.55 1.19
N ASN A 150 2.55 -14.21 0.60
CA ASN A 150 2.97 -13.90 -0.75
C ASN A 150 1.95 -14.42 -1.78
N LEU A 151 1.47 -13.54 -2.65
CA LEU A 151 0.64 -13.91 -3.78
C LEU A 151 1.50 -14.21 -5.00
N GLU A 152 1.17 -15.29 -5.70
CA GLU A 152 1.88 -15.69 -6.91
C GLU A 152 1.72 -14.68 -8.06
N LYS A 153 2.68 -14.68 -8.98
CA LYS A 153 2.63 -13.94 -10.26
C LYS A 153 1.70 -14.67 -11.23
N THR A 154 0.40 -14.46 -11.05
CA THR A 154 -0.64 -15.15 -11.82
C THR A 154 -1.85 -14.24 -12.04
N THR A 155 -2.92 -14.76 -12.63
CA THR A 155 -4.14 -13.98 -12.95
C THR A 155 -4.81 -13.44 -11.67
N VAL A 156 -5.61 -12.39 -11.84
CA VAL A 156 -6.36 -11.75 -10.75
C VAL A 156 -7.29 -12.76 -10.07
N GLU A 157 -7.97 -13.61 -10.85
CA GLU A 157 -8.89 -14.63 -10.36
C GLU A 157 -8.20 -15.65 -9.44
N LYS A 158 -7.01 -16.12 -9.84
CA LYS A 158 -6.24 -17.07 -9.04
C LYS A 158 -5.73 -16.41 -7.74
N ARG A 159 -5.27 -15.16 -7.82
CA ARG A 159 -4.87 -14.38 -6.62
C ARG A 159 -6.04 -14.19 -5.66
N ILE A 160 -7.23 -13.86 -6.16
CA ILE A 160 -8.45 -13.76 -5.35
C ILE A 160 -8.78 -15.11 -4.71
N ALA A 161 -8.71 -16.22 -5.47
CA ALA A 161 -8.98 -17.55 -4.94
C ALA A 161 -8.01 -17.89 -3.79
N THR A 162 -6.73 -17.55 -3.91
CA THR A 162 -5.73 -17.71 -2.84
C THR A 162 -6.10 -16.88 -1.60
N ILE A 163 -6.46 -15.61 -1.77
CA ILE A 163 -6.90 -14.74 -0.67
C ILE A 163 -8.09 -15.35 0.06
N LEU A 164 -9.14 -15.70 -0.68
CA LEU A 164 -10.38 -16.24 -0.08
C LEU A 164 -10.16 -17.58 0.63
N LYS A 165 -9.24 -18.40 0.13
CA LYS A 165 -8.85 -19.64 0.81
C LYS A 165 -8.11 -19.40 2.12
N SER A 166 -7.34 -18.30 2.20
CA SER A 166 -6.54 -17.99 3.40
C SER A 166 -7.37 -17.38 4.53
N ILE A 167 -8.52 -16.76 4.22
CA ILE A 167 -9.37 -16.07 5.21
C ILE A 167 -10.61 -16.88 5.62
N ASN A 168 -10.85 -18.05 5.02
CA ASN A 168 -11.93 -18.99 5.38
C ASN A 168 -11.36 -20.16 6.17
#